data_9d26e48ffa50d948acc80ce1c0f976c5
#
_entry.id   9d26e48ffa50d948acc80ce1c0f976c5
#
_cell.length_a   1.000
_cell.length_b   1.000
_cell.length_c   1.000
_cell.angle_alpha   90.00
_cell.angle_beta   90.00
_cell.angle_gamma   90.00
#
_symmetry.space_group_name_H-M   'P 1'
#
loop_
_entity.id
_entity.type
_entity.pdbx_description
1 polymer ?
#
loop_
_entity_poly.entity_id
_entity_poly.type
_entity_poly.pdbx_seq_one_letter_code
_entity_poly.pdbx_strand_id
1 'polypeptide(L)'
;MPRTATVKRLTFPEGRRVLAISDIHGNLPFLKGVLAAAHYGPDDILVLVGDLVEKGPDSLTTLRFIMELAERNTVYCLRGNCDNLVSEFVAAQGEEERFYRHYVDVWRDRCLLVQMGHAAGFETRGPEELPALREVVRARFGPELAFLEAMPEILLTPDYLFVHGGVADEAHLEGLDAWKCMKNDDFLSQGHSFRRWCIVGHWPVTLYHPHVPSAAPLLAEGRHIASIDGGCSLKVDGQLNALV
;
A
#
# COMPACT_ATOMS: atom_id res chain seq x y z
N MET A 1 -7.63 -21.54 -1.35
CA MET A 1 -7.14 -21.42 0.04
C MET A 1 -6.70 -19.98 0.24
N PRO A 2 -6.85 -19.39 1.42
CA PRO A 2 -6.31 -18.06 1.67
C PRO A 2 -4.79 -18.07 1.42
N ARG A 3 -4.27 -16.99 0.83
CA ARG A 3 -2.83 -16.83 0.56
C ARG A 3 -2.09 -16.55 1.88
N THR A 4 -0.99 -17.25 2.09
CA THR A 4 -0.12 -17.01 3.25
C THR A 4 0.69 -15.73 3.05
N ALA A 5 0.81 -14.92 4.11
CA ALA A 5 1.62 -13.71 4.11
C ALA A 5 3.11 -14.04 3.93
N THR A 6 3.78 -13.24 3.13
CA THR A 6 5.22 -13.28 2.93
C THR A 6 5.91 -12.36 3.93
N VAL A 7 6.87 -12.91 4.69
CA VAL A 7 7.67 -12.16 5.67
C VAL A 7 9.07 -11.92 5.11
N LYS A 8 9.43 -10.68 4.86
CA LYS A 8 10.80 -10.29 4.51
C LYS A 8 11.56 -9.87 5.76
N ARG A 9 12.67 -10.56 6.06
CA ARG A 9 13.54 -10.28 7.22
C ARG A 9 14.82 -9.63 6.74
N LEU A 10 15.22 -8.53 7.36
CA LEU A 10 16.47 -7.85 7.04
C LEU A 10 16.93 -6.97 8.21
N THR A 11 18.15 -6.47 8.11
CA THR A 11 18.73 -5.51 9.04
C THR A 11 19.10 -4.25 8.26
N PHE A 12 18.67 -3.10 8.75
CA PHE A 12 19.09 -1.82 8.16
C PHE A 12 20.54 -1.52 8.57
N PRO A 13 21.37 -0.97 7.67
CA PRO A 13 22.69 -0.51 8.02
C PRO A 13 22.62 0.58 9.11
N GLU A 14 23.54 0.54 10.07
CA GLU A 14 23.63 1.55 11.14
C GLU A 14 23.82 2.96 10.58
N GLY A 15 23.24 3.94 11.25
CA GLY A 15 23.39 5.36 10.92
C GLY A 15 22.60 5.82 9.69
N ARG A 16 21.86 4.92 9.01
CA ARG A 16 20.98 5.33 7.91
C ARG A 16 19.63 5.76 8.43
N ARG A 17 19.15 6.88 7.94
CA ARG A 17 17.81 7.37 8.22
C ARG A 17 16.77 6.50 7.49
N VAL A 18 15.66 6.19 8.18
CA VAL A 18 14.55 5.39 7.63
C VAL A 18 13.33 6.28 7.54
N LEU A 19 12.73 6.36 6.34
CA LEU A 19 11.47 7.03 6.11
C LEU A 19 10.39 5.97 5.86
N ALA A 20 9.26 6.07 6.57
CA ALA A 20 8.09 5.24 6.32
C ALA A 20 6.93 6.11 5.82
N ILE A 21 6.31 5.71 4.71
CA ILE A 21 5.16 6.38 4.06
C ILE A 21 4.13 5.30 3.74
N SER A 22 2.84 5.60 3.91
CA SER A 22 1.74 4.66 3.62
C SER A 22 0.59 5.36 2.89
N ASP A 23 -0.25 4.56 2.21
CA ASP A 23 -1.54 5.01 1.66
C ASP A 23 -1.41 6.19 0.67
N ILE A 24 -0.50 6.03 -0.29
CA ILE A 24 -0.24 7.03 -1.34
C ILE A 24 -1.41 7.13 -2.31
N HIS A 25 -2.06 5.98 -2.59
CA HIS A 25 -3.22 5.89 -3.45
C HIS A 25 -3.07 6.65 -4.78
N GLY A 26 -1.99 6.41 -5.52
CA GLY A 26 -1.77 7.01 -6.83
C GLY A 26 -1.65 8.54 -6.83
N ASN A 27 -1.25 9.14 -5.71
CA ASN A 27 -1.07 10.59 -5.59
C ASN A 27 0.40 11.00 -5.70
N LEU A 28 0.92 10.95 -6.93
CA LEU A 28 2.32 11.26 -7.21
C LEU A 28 2.76 12.66 -6.75
N PRO A 29 1.95 13.74 -6.92
CA PRO A 29 2.33 15.05 -6.40
C PRO A 29 2.56 15.06 -4.89
N PHE A 30 1.72 14.36 -4.12
CA PHE A 30 1.88 14.26 -2.66
C PHE A 30 3.11 13.44 -2.28
N LEU A 31 3.35 12.31 -2.97
CA LEU A 31 4.57 11.52 -2.75
C LEU A 31 5.82 12.35 -3.00
N LYS A 32 5.90 13.06 -4.12
CA LYS A 32 7.04 13.95 -4.43
C LYS A 32 7.16 15.07 -3.39
N GLY A 33 6.06 15.65 -2.97
CA GLY A 33 6.02 16.71 -1.96
C GLY A 33 6.56 16.24 -0.61
N VAL A 34 6.11 15.08 -0.12
CA VAL A 34 6.57 14.55 1.17
C VAL A 34 8.02 14.10 1.13
N LEU A 35 8.49 13.51 0.03
CA LEU A 35 9.91 13.17 -0.15
C LEU A 35 10.79 14.43 -0.13
N ALA A 36 10.35 15.49 -0.81
CA ALA A 36 11.07 16.77 -0.80
C ALA A 36 11.07 17.43 0.59
N ALA A 37 9.93 17.45 1.28
CA ALA A 37 9.80 18.00 2.63
C ALA A 37 10.65 17.23 3.66
N ALA A 38 10.76 15.92 3.51
CA ALA A 38 11.61 15.06 4.32
C ALA A 38 13.10 15.13 3.92
N HIS A 39 13.47 15.91 2.89
CA HIS A 39 14.83 15.93 2.32
C HIS A 39 15.37 14.53 2.02
N TYR A 40 14.52 13.68 1.41
CA TYR A 40 14.88 12.31 1.06
C TYR A 40 16.05 12.28 0.07
N GLY A 41 17.05 11.46 0.36
CA GLY A 41 18.27 11.34 -0.44
C GLY A 41 18.72 9.89 -0.64
N PRO A 42 19.79 9.66 -1.43
CA PRO A 42 20.25 8.33 -1.81
C PRO A 42 20.76 7.49 -0.63
N ASP A 43 21.14 8.15 0.46
CA ASP A 43 21.61 7.46 1.68
C ASP A 43 20.47 7.06 2.62
N ASP A 44 19.25 7.47 2.35
CA ASP A 44 18.10 7.11 3.15
C ASP A 44 17.55 5.72 2.75
N ILE A 45 16.80 5.13 3.67
CA ILE A 45 16.00 3.94 3.42
C ILE A 45 14.54 4.37 3.38
N LEU A 46 13.85 4.06 2.28
CA LEU A 46 12.43 4.33 2.15
C LEU A 46 11.64 3.04 2.31
N VAL A 47 10.66 3.03 3.22
CA VAL A 47 9.70 1.94 3.40
C VAL A 47 8.31 2.44 3.04
N LEU A 48 7.74 1.90 1.97
CA LEU A 48 6.36 2.17 1.55
C LEU A 48 5.46 1.08 2.12
N VAL A 49 4.56 1.45 3.03
CA VAL A 49 3.80 0.53 3.89
C VAL A 49 2.43 0.19 3.28
N GLY A 50 2.39 -0.02 1.97
CA GLY A 50 1.19 -0.47 1.23
C GLY A 50 0.25 0.65 0.79
N ASP A 51 -0.76 0.24 0.00
CA ASP A 51 -1.75 1.08 -0.68
C ASP A 51 -1.08 2.19 -1.52
N LEU A 52 -0.15 1.76 -2.38
CA LEU A 52 0.59 2.63 -3.28
C LEU A 52 -0.29 3.15 -4.40
N VAL A 53 -1.23 2.33 -4.84
CA VAL A 53 -2.10 2.55 -6.00
C VAL A 53 -3.58 2.51 -5.61
N GLU A 54 -4.46 2.68 -6.61
CA GLU A 54 -5.93 2.71 -6.51
C GLU A 54 -6.49 3.97 -5.83
N LYS A 55 -7.74 4.28 -6.14
CA LYS A 55 -8.56 5.35 -5.52
C LYS A 55 -8.08 6.78 -5.76
N GLY A 56 -6.84 6.99 -6.14
CA GLY A 56 -6.26 8.31 -6.41
C GLY A 56 -6.14 8.64 -7.90
N PRO A 57 -5.61 9.82 -8.21
CA PRO A 57 -5.74 10.38 -9.56
C PRO A 57 -4.88 9.68 -10.62
N ASP A 58 -3.72 9.12 -10.25
CA ASP A 58 -2.77 8.59 -11.23
C ASP A 58 -1.93 7.44 -10.63
N SER A 59 -2.55 6.28 -10.54
CA SER A 59 -1.94 5.08 -9.97
C SER A 59 -0.82 4.53 -10.84
N LEU A 60 -1.00 4.51 -12.17
CA LEU A 60 -0.02 3.93 -13.08
C LEU A 60 1.29 4.73 -13.11
N THR A 61 1.21 6.06 -13.21
CA THR A 61 2.41 6.91 -13.19
C THR A 61 3.08 6.89 -11.82
N THR A 62 2.29 6.83 -10.74
CA THR A 62 2.82 6.70 -9.37
C THR A 62 3.57 5.39 -9.19
N LEU A 63 3.00 4.26 -9.65
CA LEU A 63 3.64 2.95 -9.59
C LEU A 63 4.98 2.95 -10.35
N ARG A 64 5.00 3.46 -11.57
CA ARG A 64 6.22 3.56 -12.38
C ARG A 64 7.29 4.44 -11.74
N PHE A 65 6.90 5.57 -11.15
CA PHE A 65 7.82 6.41 -10.39
C PHE A 65 8.43 5.67 -9.20
N ILE A 66 7.62 4.90 -8.45
CA ILE A 66 8.11 4.08 -7.33
C ILE A 66 9.06 2.98 -7.84
N MET A 67 8.75 2.32 -8.95
CA MET A 67 9.63 1.33 -9.57
C MET A 67 10.99 1.93 -9.94
N GLU A 68 11.01 3.09 -10.62
CA GLU A 68 12.25 3.82 -10.95
C GLU A 68 13.03 4.23 -9.69
N LEU A 69 12.32 4.64 -8.64
CA LEU A 69 12.94 5.01 -7.37
C LEU A 69 13.60 3.79 -6.71
N ALA A 70 12.95 2.62 -6.77
CA ALA A 70 13.46 1.37 -6.21
C ALA A 70 14.67 0.81 -6.98
N GLU A 71 14.82 1.13 -8.27
CA GLU A 71 16.00 0.77 -9.05
C GLU A 71 17.26 1.57 -8.65
N ARG A 72 17.08 2.80 -8.14
CA ARG A 72 18.19 3.75 -7.91
C ARG A 72 18.51 3.92 -6.43
N ASN A 73 17.60 3.56 -5.53
CA ASN A 73 17.70 3.82 -4.10
C ASN A 73 17.33 2.58 -3.28
N THR A 74 17.57 2.65 -1.98
CA THR A 74 17.14 1.60 -1.05
C THR A 74 15.66 1.81 -0.71
N VAL A 75 14.78 1.14 -1.44
CA VAL A 75 13.32 1.23 -1.26
C VAL A 75 12.75 -0.16 -0.99
N TYR A 76 11.90 -0.26 0.01
CA TYR A 76 11.12 -1.46 0.32
C TYR A 76 9.64 -1.13 0.23
N CYS A 77 8.92 -1.84 -0.62
CA CYS A 77 7.47 -1.70 -0.76
C CYS A 77 6.79 -2.91 -0.14
N LEU A 78 5.80 -2.66 0.72
CA LEU A 78 4.90 -3.69 1.23
C LEU A 78 3.59 -3.65 0.46
N ARG A 79 2.91 -4.78 0.46
CA ARG A 79 1.61 -4.90 -0.19
C ARG A 79 0.49 -4.46 0.75
N GLY A 80 -0.30 -3.48 0.32
CA GLY A 80 -1.59 -3.15 0.90
C GLY A 80 -2.75 -3.87 0.21
N ASN A 81 -3.95 -3.73 0.74
CA ASN A 81 -5.12 -4.38 0.17
C ASN A 81 -5.48 -3.83 -1.22
N CYS A 82 -5.20 -2.57 -1.49
CA CYS A 82 -5.45 -1.96 -2.80
C CYS A 82 -4.44 -2.42 -3.85
N ASP A 83 -3.18 -2.59 -3.47
CA ASP A 83 -2.13 -3.11 -4.38
C ASP A 83 -2.41 -4.54 -4.84
N ASN A 84 -3.15 -5.32 -4.04
CA ASN A 84 -3.50 -6.70 -4.33
C ASN A 84 -4.61 -6.84 -5.38
N LEU A 85 -5.42 -5.79 -5.64
CA LEU A 85 -6.62 -5.87 -6.48
C LEU A 85 -6.32 -6.26 -7.93
N VAL A 86 -5.30 -5.66 -8.54
CA VAL A 86 -4.93 -5.99 -9.92
C VAL A 86 -4.40 -7.41 -10.02
N SER A 87 -3.58 -7.85 -9.07
CA SER A 87 -3.08 -9.23 -9.02
C SER A 87 -4.23 -10.24 -8.86
N GLU A 88 -5.18 -9.95 -7.98
CA GLU A 88 -6.39 -10.79 -7.81
C GLU A 88 -7.20 -10.84 -9.10
N PHE A 89 -7.46 -9.71 -9.75
CA PHE A 89 -8.18 -9.65 -11.01
C PHE A 89 -7.47 -10.44 -12.12
N VAL A 90 -6.16 -10.28 -12.24
CA VAL A 90 -5.37 -10.98 -13.26
C VAL A 90 -5.35 -12.49 -13.02
N ALA A 91 -5.34 -12.94 -11.76
CA ALA A 91 -5.35 -14.35 -11.40
C ALA A 91 -6.75 -15.00 -11.46
N ALA A 92 -7.80 -14.25 -11.16
CA ALA A 92 -9.18 -14.73 -11.09
C ALA A 92 -9.81 -14.92 -12.49
N GLN A 93 -10.77 -15.83 -12.58
CA GLN A 93 -11.68 -15.98 -13.73
C GLN A 93 -13.10 -16.17 -13.21
N GLY A 94 -14.10 -15.60 -13.91
CA GLY A 94 -15.50 -15.80 -13.61
C GLY A 94 -16.10 -14.91 -12.51
N GLU A 95 -15.37 -13.88 -12.06
CA GLU A 95 -15.84 -12.91 -11.06
C GLU A 95 -15.98 -11.48 -11.66
N GLU A 96 -16.05 -11.39 -12.99
CA GLU A 96 -16.00 -10.11 -13.73
C GLU A 96 -17.10 -9.14 -13.29
N GLU A 97 -18.35 -9.60 -13.17
CA GLU A 97 -19.48 -8.77 -12.76
C GLU A 97 -19.28 -8.18 -11.36
N ARG A 98 -18.81 -9.01 -10.42
CA ARG A 98 -18.54 -8.59 -9.05
C ARG A 98 -17.38 -7.60 -8.99
N PHE A 99 -16.28 -7.89 -9.70
CA PHE A 99 -15.12 -7.00 -9.75
C PHE A 99 -15.49 -5.65 -10.37
N TYR A 100 -16.23 -5.65 -11.49
CA TYR A 100 -16.70 -4.45 -12.13
C TYR A 100 -17.50 -3.56 -11.16
N ARG A 101 -18.54 -4.11 -10.53
CA ARG A 101 -19.40 -3.35 -9.61
C ARG A 101 -18.67 -2.78 -8.40
N HIS A 102 -17.74 -3.54 -7.83
CA HIS A 102 -17.11 -3.13 -6.58
C HIS A 102 -15.87 -2.26 -6.76
N TYR A 103 -15.23 -2.33 -7.93
CA TYR A 103 -13.98 -1.60 -8.18
C TYR A 103 -14.07 -0.67 -9.38
N VAL A 104 -14.34 -1.20 -10.57
CA VAL A 104 -14.30 -0.42 -11.80
C VAL A 104 -15.38 0.66 -11.83
N ASP A 105 -16.62 0.32 -11.52
CA ASP A 105 -17.74 1.28 -11.53
C ASP A 105 -17.64 2.30 -10.40
N VAL A 106 -17.10 1.91 -9.25
CA VAL A 106 -16.90 2.81 -8.08
C VAL A 106 -15.75 3.79 -8.31
N TRP A 107 -14.59 3.29 -8.76
CA TRP A 107 -13.36 4.10 -8.83
C TRP A 107 -13.06 4.65 -10.22
N ARG A 108 -13.61 4.04 -11.29
CA ARG A 108 -13.48 4.48 -12.69
C ARG A 108 -12.02 4.80 -13.06
N ASP A 109 -11.76 6.01 -13.51
CA ASP A 109 -10.41 6.48 -13.90
C ASP A 109 -9.38 6.47 -12.75
N ARG A 110 -9.83 6.25 -11.51
CA ARG A 110 -8.96 6.07 -10.34
C ARG A 110 -8.57 4.62 -10.08
N CYS A 111 -9.08 3.69 -10.87
CA CYS A 111 -8.72 2.28 -10.80
C CYS A 111 -7.46 2.04 -11.66
N LEU A 112 -6.43 1.42 -11.08
CA LEU A 112 -5.18 1.12 -11.80
C LEU A 112 -5.44 0.27 -13.04
N LEU A 113 -6.33 -0.72 -12.94
CA LEU A 113 -6.72 -1.56 -14.06
C LEU A 113 -7.26 -0.75 -15.25
N VAL A 114 -8.11 0.24 -14.97
CA VAL A 114 -8.67 1.14 -16.00
C VAL A 114 -7.58 2.03 -16.60
N GLN A 115 -6.70 2.57 -15.78
CA GLN A 115 -5.56 3.38 -16.24
C GLN A 115 -4.59 2.56 -17.12
N MET A 116 -4.33 1.31 -16.79
CA MET A 116 -3.57 0.38 -17.64
C MET A 116 -4.29 0.15 -18.99
N GLY A 117 -5.61 -0.05 -18.94
CA GLY A 117 -6.44 -0.15 -20.16
C GLY A 117 -6.29 1.08 -21.05
N HIS A 118 -6.54 2.27 -20.52
CA HIS A 118 -6.41 3.52 -21.25
C HIS A 118 -5.00 3.72 -21.85
N ALA A 119 -3.96 3.45 -21.09
CA ALA A 119 -2.57 3.52 -21.55
C ALA A 119 -2.27 2.51 -22.68
N ALA A 120 -3.04 1.43 -22.78
CA ALA A 120 -2.99 0.46 -23.85
C ALA A 120 -3.92 0.77 -25.04
N GLY A 121 -4.73 1.85 -24.96
CA GLY A 121 -5.75 2.19 -25.95
C GLY A 121 -7.02 1.34 -25.83
N PHE A 122 -7.28 0.77 -24.66
CA PHE A 122 -8.46 -0.06 -24.36
C PHE A 122 -9.40 0.70 -23.41
N GLU A 123 -10.65 0.88 -23.81
CA GLU A 123 -11.68 1.45 -22.95
C GLU A 123 -12.57 0.34 -22.36
N THR A 124 -12.87 0.43 -21.07
CA THR A 124 -13.74 -0.51 -20.37
C THR A 124 -15.08 0.16 -20.06
N ARG A 125 -16.15 -0.33 -20.66
CA ARG A 125 -17.52 0.22 -20.53
C ARG A 125 -18.44 -0.67 -19.73
N GLY A 126 -18.11 -1.94 -19.61
CA GLY A 126 -18.92 -2.93 -18.91
C GLY A 126 -18.12 -4.15 -18.44
N PRO A 127 -18.73 -5.01 -17.61
CA PRO A 127 -18.07 -6.20 -17.08
C PRO A 127 -17.71 -7.23 -18.17
N GLU A 128 -18.42 -7.24 -19.29
CA GLU A 128 -18.18 -8.13 -20.43
C GLU A 128 -16.83 -7.89 -21.12
N GLU A 129 -16.24 -6.70 -20.94
CA GLU A 129 -14.97 -6.33 -21.54
C GLU A 129 -13.77 -6.68 -20.63
N LEU A 130 -14.02 -7.01 -19.36
CA LEU A 130 -12.96 -7.31 -18.39
C LEU A 130 -12.07 -8.50 -18.77
N PRO A 131 -12.58 -9.60 -19.38
CA PRO A 131 -11.72 -10.67 -19.86
C PRO A 131 -10.71 -10.20 -20.91
N ALA A 132 -11.14 -9.34 -21.85
CA ALA A 132 -10.25 -8.77 -22.85
C ALA A 132 -9.24 -7.79 -22.24
N LEU A 133 -9.68 -6.94 -21.30
CA LEU A 133 -8.79 -6.06 -20.54
C LEU A 133 -7.73 -6.84 -19.76
N ARG A 134 -8.09 -7.97 -19.15
CA ARG A 134 -7.14 -8.85 -18.45
C ARG A 134 -6.01 -9.31 -19.36
N GLU A 135 -6.34 -9.74 -20.59
CA GLU A 135 -5.33 -10.17 -21.56
C GLU A 135 -4.43 -8.99 -22.02
N VAL A 136 -5.01 -7.81 -22.21
CA VAL A 136 -4.24 -6.59 -22.52
C VAL A 136 -3.27 -6.25 -21.38
N VAL A 137 -3.72 -6.30 -20.14
CA VAL A 137 -2.90 -6.00 -18.96
C VAL A 137 -1.77 -7.03 -18.82
N ARG A 138 -2.07 -8.32 -18.95
CA ARG A 138 -1.04 -9.37 -18.94
C ARG A 138 0.02 -9.19 -20.00
N ALA A 139 -0.39 -8.81 -21.21
CA ALA A 139 0.52 -8.68 -22.34
C ALA A 139 1.42 -7.44 -22.28
N ARG A 140 0.95 -6.34 -21.67
CA ARG A 140 1.59 -5.04 -21.77
C ARG A 140 2.20 -4.51 -20.48
N PHE A 141 1.78 -5.01 -19.32
CA PHE A 141 2.17 -4.50 -18.00
C PHE A 141 2.87 -5.57 -17.14
N GLY A 142 3.59 -6.48 -17.77
CA GLY A 142 4.34 -7.53 -17.09
C GLY A 142 5.28 -7.02 -15.99
N PRO A 143 6.10 -5.98 -16.22
CA PRO A 143 6.97 -5.40 -15.20
C PRO A 143 6.21 -4.85 -13.98
N GLU A 144 5.12 -4.11 -14.21
CA GLU A 144 4.28 -3.55 -13.14
C GLU A 144 3.60 -4.65 -12.33
N LEU A 145 3.06 -5.67 -12.99
CA LEU A 145 2.45 -6.84 -12.32
C LEU A 145 3.49 -7.59 -11.49
N ALA A 146 4.67 -7.85 -12.05
CA ALA A 146 5.76 -8.53 -11.33
C ALA A 146 6.24 -7.73 -10.11
N PHE A 147 6.30 -6.40 -10.22
CA PHE A 147 6.65 -5.54 -9.10
C PHE A 147 5.62 -5.64 -7.97
N LEU A 148 4.32 -5.54 -8.29
CA LEU A 148 3.24 -5.68 -7.30
C LEU A 148 3.25 -7.08 -6.66
N GLU A 149 3.47 -8.13 -7.44
CA GLU A 149 3.53 -9.50 -6.94
C GLU A 149 4.75 -9.80 -6.06
N ALA A 150 5.85 -9.09 -6.25
CA ALA A 150 7.06 -9.26 -5.45
C ALA A 150 6.99 -8.58 -4.07
N MET A 151 6.01 -7.72 -3.83
CA MET A 151 5.85 -7.02 -2.55
C MET A 151 5.45 -8.00 -1.43
N PRO A 152 6.19 -8.07 -0.32
CA PRO A 152 5.80 -8.84 0.86
C PRO A 152 4.69 -8.11 1.63
N GLU A 153 3.96 -8.83 2.47
CA GLU A 153 2.99 -8.26 3.40
C GLU A 153 3.64 -7.72 4.67
N ILE A 154 4.78 -8.30 5.06
CA ILE A 154 5.46 -7.98 6.31
C ILE A 154 6.93 -7.75 6.05
N LEU A 155 7.48 -6.66 6.59
CA LEU A 155 8.90 -6.39 6.67
C LEU A 155 9.31 -6.35 8.14
N LEU A 156 10.24 -7.24 8.54
CA LEU A 156 10.73 -7.34 9.90
C LEU A 156 12.20 -7.00 9.98
N THR A 157 12.54 -6.10 10.89
CA THR A 157 13.92 -5.77 11.29
C THR A 157 14.13 -6.00 12.78
N PRO A 158 15.32 -5.85 13.34
CA PRO A 158 15.54 -5.94 14.78
C PRO A 158 14.67 -4.98 15.60
N ASP A 159 14.41 -3.76 15.09
CA ASP A 159 13.76 -2.68 15.83
C ASP A 159 12.35 -2.35 15.31
N TYR A 160 12.03 -2.72 14.08
CA TYR A 160 10.78 -2.34 13.39
C TYR A 160 10.07 -3.55 12.81
N LEU A 161 8.75 -3.47 12.84
CA LEU A 161 7.82 -4.34 12.14
C LEU A 161 6.92 -3.44 11.27
N PHE A 162 7.02 -3.58 9.95
CA PHE A 162 6.15 -2.86 9.02
C PHE A 162 5.13 -3.83 8.44
N VAL A 163 3.87 -3.45 8.48
CA VAL A 163 2.75 -4.22 7.94
C VAL A 163 1.58 -3.29 7.66
N HIS A 164 0.92 -3.43 6.52
CA HIS A 164 -0.09 -2.44 6.12
C HIS A 164 -1.30 -2.41 7.05
N GLY A 165 -1.98 -3.53 7.31
CA GLY A 165 -3.18 -3.59 8.14
C GLY A 165 -2.91 -3.93 9.61
N GLY A 166 -1.76 -4.53 9.92
CA GLY A 166 -1.41 -4.96 11.27
C GLY A 166 -1.35 -6.47 11.45
N VAL A 167 -0.81 -6.89 12.58
CA VAL A 167 -0.73 -8.29 13.04
C VAL A 167 -1.03 -8.38 14.54
N ALA A 168 -1.48 -9.54 15.00
CA ALA A 168 -1.81 -9.73 16.41
C ALA A 168 -0.57 -9.87 17.30
N ASP A 169 0.50 -10.46 16.77
CA ASP A 169 1.70 -10.83 17.53
C ASP A 169 2.94 -10.81 16.61
N GLU A 170 4.03 -10.24 17.10
CA GLU A 170 5.31 -10.19 16.39
C GLU A 170 6.14 -11.49 16.48
N ALA A 171 5.79 -12.39 17.38
CA ALA A 171 6.50 -13.66 17.54
C ALA A 171 6.02 -14.74 16.57
N HIS A 172 4.78 -14.66 16.09
CA HIS A 172 4.13 -15.65 15.25
C HIS A 172 3.69 -15.05 13.90
N LEU A 173 4.67 -14.67 13.08
CA LEU A 173 4.43 -14.05 11.78
C LEU A 173 4.29 -15.06 10.62
N GLU A 174 4.77 -16.29 10.84
CA GLU A 174 4.72 -17.33 9.81
C GLU A 174 3.32 -17.95 9.70
N GLY A 175 2.88 -18.21 8.47
CA GLY A 175 1.57 -18.84 8.23
C GLY A 175 0.36 -17.92 8.37
N LEU A 176 0.55 -16.63 8.61
CA LEU A 176 -0.54 -15.66 8.69
C LEU A 176 -1.29 -15.56 7.36
N ASP A 177 -2.58 -15.28 7.44
CA ASP A 177 -3.40 -14.94 6.28
C ASP A 177 -2.97 -13.56 5.73
N ALA A 178 -2.53 -13.53 4.46
CA ALA A 178 -2.07 -12.32 3.80
C ALA A 178 -3.14 -11.22 3.79
N TRP A 179 -4.41 -11.57 3.57
CA TRP A 179 -5.49 -10.59 3.56
C TRP A 179 -5.64 -9.89 4.92
N LYS A 180 -5.54 -10.64 6.03
CA LYS A 180 -5.63 -10.07 7.37
C LYS A 180 -4.45 -9.15 7.71
N CYS A 181 -3.27 -9.42 7.14
CA CYS A 181 -2.12 -8.53 7.28
C CYS A 181 -2.28 -7.22 6.50
N MET A 182 -3.01 -7.27 5.39
CA MET A 182 -3.28 -6.09 4.54
C MET A 182 -4.53 -5.32 4.97
N LYS A 183 -5.52 -5.98 5.59
CA LYS A 183 -6.81 -5.37 5.93
C LYS A 183 -7.25 -5.73 7.34
N ASN A 184 -7.11 -4.77 8.25
CA ASN A 184 -7.54 -4.88 9.63
C ASN A 184 -8.02 -3.51 10.15
N ASP A 185 -9.28 -3.20 9.90
CA ASP A 185 -9.90 -1.91 10.21
C ASP A 185 -9.90 -1.58 11.72
N ASP A 186 -9.85 -2.61 12.56
CA ASP A 186 -9.94 -2.49 14.03
C ASP A 186 -8.58 -2.64 14.74
N PHE A 187 -7.46 -2.64 14.02
CA PHE A 187 -6.14 -2.98 14.58
C PHE A 187 -5.80 -2.25 15.88
N LEU A 188 -5.93 -0.92 15.90
CA LEU A 188 -5.63 -0.14 17.12
C LEU A 188 -6.59 -0.42 18.27
N SER A 189 -7.85 -0.78 17.98
CA SER A 189 -8.88 -1.08 18.99
C SER A 189 -8.68 -2.45 19.63
N GLN A 190 -7.93 -3.36 19.01
CA GLN A 190 -7.68 -4.73 19.49
C GLN A 190 -6.70 -4.78 20.68
N GLY A 191 -6.06 -3.67 21.02
CA GLY A 191 -5.23 -3.58 22.24
C GLY A 191 -3.87 -4.26 22.16
N HIS A 192 -3.39 -4.61 20.94
CA HIS A 192 -2.07 -5.21 20.75
C HIS A 192 -0.94 -4.28 21.21
N SER A 193 0.17 -4.88 21.63
CA SER A 193 1.42 -4.20 21.97
C SER A 193 2.62 -5.02 21.49
N PHE A 194 3.71 -4.33 21.17
CA PHE A 194 4.88 -4.92 20.53
C PHE A 194 6.15 -4.52 21.29
N ARG A 195 7.20 -5.31 21.15
CA ARG A 195 8.54 -4.95 21.59
C ARG A 195 9.22 -4.02 20.57
N ARG A 196 8.99 -4.29 19.28
CA ARG A 196 9.40 -3.44 18.16
C ARG A 196 8.39 -2.35 17.93
N TRP A 197 8.81 -1.27 17.25
CA TRP A 197 7.83 -0.36 16.69
C TRP A 197 7.09 -1.03 15.53
N CYS A 198 5.78 -1.21 15.68
CA CYS A 198 4.89 -1.70 14.63
C CYS A 198 4.33 -0.50 13.86
N ILE A 199 4.76 -0.33 12.60
CA ILE A 199 4.35 0.77 11.73
C ILE A 199 3.26 0.24 10.78
N VAL A 200 2.09 0.88 10.81
CA VAL A 200 0.91 0.48 10.04
C VAL A 200 0.30 1.65 9.26
N GLY A 201 -0.42 1.32 8.18
CA GLY A 201 -1.26 2.22 7.40
C GLY A 201 -2.74 1.82 7.46
N HIS A 202 -3.38 1.73 6.28
CA HIS A 202 -4.69 1.17 5.99
C HIS A 202 -5.88 1.94 6.55
N TRP A 203 -5.88 2.30 7.82
CA TRP A 203 -7.01 2.96 8.46
C TRP A 203 -6.66 4.41 8.78
N PRO A 204 -7.32 5.38 8.13
CA PRO A 204 -7.02 6.80 8.35
C PRO A 204 -7.04 7.19 9.81
N VAL A 205 -5.98 7.82 10.30
CA VAL A 205 -5.82 8.20 11.71
C VAL A 205 -6.96 9.06 12.22
N THR A 206 -7.58 9.87 11.35
CA THR A 206 -8.77 10.68 11.67
C THR A 206 -9.99 9.84 12.09
N LEU A 207 -10.04 8.56 11.74
CA LEU A 207 -11.13 7.65 12.12
C LEU A 207 -10.94 7.08 13.53
N TYR A 208 -9.72 7.09 14.07
CA TYR A 208 -9.45 6.74 15.47
C TYR A 208 -9.74 7.88 16.44
N HIS A 209 -9.68 9.13 15.95
CA HIS A 209 -9.87 10.33 16.73
C HIS A 209 -10.91 11.26 16.10
N PRO A 210 -12.20 10.86 16.03
CA PRO A 210 -13.23 11.65 15.33
C PRO A 210 -13.46 13.04 15.95
N HIS A 211 -13.01 13.25 17.19
CA HIS A 211 -13.15 14.54 17.89
C HIS A 211 -11.90 15.43 17.78
N VAL A 212 -10.79 14.91 17.26
CA VAL A 212 -9.56 15.67 17.03
C VAL A 212 -9.24 15.57 15.54
N PRO A 213 -9.60 16.57 14.73
CA PRO A 213 -9.38 16.51 13.28
C PRO A 213 -7.88 16.67 12.97
N SER A 214 -7.12 15.58 13.15
CA SER A 214 -5.71 15.54 12.83
C SER A 214 -5.45 14.35 11.91
N ALA A 215 -4.83 14.60 10.77
CA ALA A 215 -4.34 13.58 9.87
C ALA A 215 -2.86 13.23 10.13
N ALA A 216 -2.24 13.80 11.18
CA ALA A 216 -0.88 13.50 11.60
C ALA A 216 -0.74 12.06 12.11
N PRO A 217 0.45 11.45 12.03
CA PRO A 217 0.68 10.10 12.56
C PRO A 217 0.21 9.95 14.01
N LEU A 218 -0.42 8.82 14.31
CA LEU A 218 -0.84 8.47 15.66
C LEU A 218 0.21 7.54 16.29
N LEU A 219 0.88 8.03 17.31
CA LEU A 219 1.90 7.26 18.05
C LEU A 219 1.32 6.74 19.36
N ALA A 220 1.13 5.43 19.45
CA ALA A 220 0.75 4.73 20.68
C ALA A 220 2.02 4.21 21.38
N GLU A 221 2.79 5.12 22.01
CA GLU A 221 4.13 4.86 22.57
C GLU A 221 4.13 3.68 23.55
N GLY A 222 3.19 3.63 24.48
CA GLY A 222 3.08 2.53 25.45
C GLY A 222 2.78 1.16 24.86
N ARG A 223 2.47 1.09 23.56
CA ARG A 223 2.22 -0.14 22.80
C ARG A 223 3.22 -0.36 21.67
N HIS A 224 4.11 0.61 21.42
CA HIS A 224 5.03 0.66 20.27
C HIS A 224 4.30 0.50 18.93
N ILE A 225 3.25 1.28 18.69
CA ILE A 225 2.52 1.30 17.42
C ILE A 225 2.55 2.72 16.85
N ALA A 226 2.86 2.83 15.55
CA ALA A 226 2.73 4.04 14.77
C ALA A 226 1.74 3.80 13.62
N SER A 227 0.58 4.46 13.63
CA SER A 227 -0.36 4.49 12.50
C SER A 227 -0.12 5.74 11.69
N ILE A 228 0.20 5.58 10.40
CA ILE A 228 0.70 6.67 9.56
C ILE A 228 -0.20 7.01 8.36
N ASP A 229 -1.35 6.35 8.19
CA ASP A 229 -2.32 6.69 7.14
C ASP A 229 -2.98 8.04 7.44
N GLY A 230 -2.64 9.06 6.70
CA GLY A 230 -3.22 10.42 6.80
C GLY A 230 -4.49 10.62 5.97
N GLY A 231 -5.01 9.58 5.29
CA GLY A 231 -6.19 9.67 4.42
C GLY A 231 -5.95 10.41 3.11
N CYS A 232 -4.74 10.39 2.58
CA CYS A 232 -4.22 11.20 1.47
C CYS A 232 -5.22 11.44 0.32
N SER A 233 -5.75 10.40 -0.29
CA SER A 233 -6.66 10.52 -1.45
C SER A 233 -8.13 10.29 -1.10
N LEU A 234 -8.43 9.98 0.16
CA LEU A 234 -9.76 9.53 0.60
C LEU A 234 -10.52 10.57 1.41
N LYS A 235 -9.82 11.52 2.01
CA LYS A 235 -10.39 12.55 2.88
C LYS A 235 -10.12 13.93 2.31
N VAL A 236 -11.10 14.84 2.47
CA VAL A 236 -10.98 16.24 2.02
C VAL A 236 -9.77 16.92 2.69
N ASP A 237 -9.59 16.65 3.99
CA ASP A 237 -8.49 17.19 4.81
C ASP A 237 -7.37 16.16 4.99
N GLY A 238 -7.30 15.16 4.11
CA GLY A 238 -6.26 14.13 4.15
C GLY A 238 -4.91 14.67 3.73
N GLN A 239 -3.87 14.06 4.29
CA GLN A 239 -2.47 14.36 3.95
C GLN A 239 -1.68 13.06 3.76
N LEU A 240 -0.54 13.14 3.13
CA LEU A 240 0.43 12.05 3.10
C LEU A 240 1.47 12.29 4.18
N ASN A 241 1.66 11.30 5.05
CA ASN A 241 2.61 11.36 6.15
C ASN A 241 3.94 10.68 5.80
N ALA A 242 5.04 11.22 6.34
CA ALA A 242 6.30 10.50 6.47
C ALA A 242 6.68 10.43 7.95
N LEU A 243 6.93 9.22 8.45
CA LEU A 243 7.58 8.98 9.73
C LEU A 243 9.09 8.84 9.47
N VAL A 244 9.91 9.56 10.23
CA VAL A 244 11.37 9.59 10.07
C VAL A 244 12.04 9.17 11.37
#